data_59aee0dba040b609dffa807847c750b2
#
_entry.id   59aee0dba040b609dffa807847c750b2
#
_cell.length_a   1.000
_cell.length_b   1.000
_cell.length_c   1.000
_cell.angle_alpha   90.00
_cell.angle_beta   90.00
_cell.angle_gamma   90.00
#
_symmetry.space_group_name_H-M   'P 1'
#
loop_
_entity.id
_entity.type
_entity.pdbx_description
1 polymer ?
#
loop_
_entity_poly.entity_id
_entity_poly.type
_entity_poly.pdbx_seq_one_letter_code
_entity_poly.pdbx_strand_id
1 'polypeptide(L)'
;MAHVRLDGAGMAKMKTIDEAMLLLQRIHGLVEMYAMAIKRGQPAGPLVQNLRRTFPVLSENLKGQFGMIADQVMAVNLATSRGASETVRIRTLREGVAQIKQALEIAVTQVKDRHAVKEESRVED
;
A
#
# COMPACT_ATOMS: atom_id res chain seq x y z
N MET A 1 -12.36 -22.57 13.36
CA MET A 1 -11.87 -21.24 13.19
C MET A 1 -12.98 -20.29 12.83
N ALA A 2 -13.15 -19.27 13.58
CA ALA A 2 -14.25 -18.37 13.36
C ALA A 2 -13.89 -17.36 12.27
N HIS A 3 -14.83 -17.11 11.38
CA HIS A 3 -14.67 -16.04 10.43
C HIS A 3 -15.16 -14.74 11.04
N VAL A 4 -14.41 -13.67 10.83
CA VAL A 4 -14.86 -12.37 11.24
C VAL A 4 -15.82 -11.86 10.16
N ARG A 5 -17.06 -11.61 10.54
CA ARG A 5 -18.03 -10.98 9.64
C ARG A 5 -17.96 -9.48 9.84
N LEU A 6 -17.95 -8.75 8.74
CA LEU A 6 -17.88 -7.29 8.78
C LEU A 6 -19.21 -6.70 8.34
N ASP A 7 -19.53 -5.55 8.90
CA ASP A 7 -20.69 -4.78 8.42
C ASP A 7 -20.39 -4.20 7.04
N GLY A 8 -21.35 -3.52 6.44
CA GLY A 8 -21.20 -2.99 5.09
C GLY A 8 -20.05 -2.00 4.95
N ALA A 9 -19.86 -1.16 5.96
CA ALA A 9 -18.77 -0.19 5.95
C ALA A 9 -17.42 -0.91 6.06
N GLY A 10 -17.34 -1.94 6.89
CA GLY A 10 -16.13 -2.74 7.04
C GLY A 10 -15.78 -3.48 5.76
N MET A 11 -16.78 -4.04 5.08
CA MET A 11 -16.56 -4.71 3.81
C MET A 11 -16.03 -3.76 2.74
N ALA A 12 -16.57 -2.54 2.69
CA ALA A 12 -16.08 -1.52 1.75
C ALA A 12 -14.63 -1.14 2.03
N LYS A 13 -14.29 -0.99 3.31
CA LYS A 13 -12.91 -0.67 3.69
C LYS A 13 -11.95 -1.82 3.36
N MET A 14 -12.36 -3.06 3.60
CA MET A 14 -11.54 -4.21 3.26
C MET A 14 -11.32 -4.31 1.76
N LYS A 15 -12.34 -4.02 0.96
CA LYS A 15 -12.18 -4.01 -0.49
C LYS A 15 -11.13 -2.97 -0.91
N THR A 16 -11.18 -1.79 -0.31
CA THR A 16 -10.18 -0.76 -0.59
C THR A 16 -8.77 -1.23 -0.23
N ILE A 17 -8.63 -1.87 0.94
CA ILE A 17 -7.32 -2.39 1.36
C ILE A 17 -6.83 -3.47 0.40
N ASP A 18 -7.71 -4.38 -0.02
CA ASP A 18 -7.31 -5.45 -0.93
C ASP A 18 -6.83 -4.89 -2.27
N GLU A 19 -7.53 -3.89 -2.80
CA GLU A 19 -7.11 -3.20 -4.02
C GLU A 19 -5.78 -2.49 -3.83
N ALA A 20 -5.61 -1.84 -2.69
CA ALA A 20 -4.36 -1.16 -2.36
C ALA A 20 -3.19 -2.13 -2.27
N MET A 21 -3.43 -3.30 -1.68
CA MET A 21 -2.38 -4.32 -1.58
C MET A 21 -1.93 -4.82 -2.95
N LEU A 22 -2.87 -4.98 -3.89
CA LEU A 22 -2.50 -5.38 -5.26
C LEU A 22 -1.68 -4.30 -5.95
N LEU A 23 -2.06 -3.03 -5.79
CA LEU A 23 -1.29 -1.93 -6.33
C LEU A 23 0.09 -1.84 -5.70
N LEU A 24 0.18 -2.09 -4.40
CA LEU A 24 1.45 -2.06 -3.69
C LEU A 24 2.37 -3.19 -4.15
N GLN A 25 1.82 -4.37 -4.42
CA GLN A 25 2.60 -5.47 -4.99
C GLN A 25 3.18 -5.10 -6.34
N ARG A 26 2.40 -4.40 -7.17
CA ARG A 26 2.89 -3.92 -8.45
C ARG A 26 4.03 -2.92 -8.25
N ILE A 27 3.87 -2.00 -7.33
CA ILE A 27 4.91 -1.02 -7.01
C ILE A 27 6.16 -1.73 -6.53
N HIS A 28 6.02 -2.70 -5.63
CA HIS A 28 7.14 -3.47 -5.13
C HIS A 28 7.90 -4.14 -6.28
N GLY A 29 7.17 -4.76 -7.20
CA GLY A 29 7.79 -5.37 -8.38
C GLY A 29 8.57 -4.37 -9.21
N LEU A 30 8.01 -3.18 -9.42
CA LEU A 30 8.69 -2.12 -10.16
C LEU A 30 9.96 -1.65 -9.46
N VAL A 31 9.91 -1.52 -8.13
CA VAL A 31 11.09 -1.12 -7.35
C VAL A 31 12.21 -2.17 -7.50
N GLU A 32 11.86 -3.45 -7.43
CA GLU A 32 12.87 -4.49 -7.56
C GLU A 32 13.41 -4.59 -8.98
N MET A 33 12.58 -4.36 -9.99
CA MET A 33 13.05 -4.28 -11.38
C MET A 33 13.98 -3.10 -11.58
N TYR A 34 13.67 -1.97 -10.95
CA TYR A 34 14.50 -0.79 -10.98
C TYR A 34 15.87 -1.09 -10.34
N ALA A 35 15.89 -1.69 -9.16
CA ALA A 35 17.12 -2.06 -8.48
C ALA A 35 17.96 -2.99 -9.35
N MET A 36 17.33 -3.96 -10.01
CA MET A 36 18.03 -4.90 -10.88
C MET A 36 18.60 -4.20 -12.11
N ALA A 37 17.85 -3.27 -12.70
CA ALA A 37 18.31 -2.53 -13.87
C ALA A 37 19.56 -1.71 -13.51
N ILE A 38 19.55 -1.05 -12.36
CA ILE A 38 20.72 -0.28 -11.91
C ILE A 38 21.92 -1.22 -11.70
N LYS A 39 21.70 -2.35 -11.06
CA LYS A 39 22.78 -3.31 -10.80
C LYS A 39 23.39 -3.81 -12.10
N ARG A 40 22.60 -3.96 -13.15
CA ARG A 40 23.07 -4.47 -14.44
C ARG A 40 23.50 -3.38 -15.40
N GLY A 41 23.45 -2.11 -14.99
CA GLY A 41 23.82 -1.01 -15.87
C GLY A 41 22.85 -0.80 -17.00
N GLN A 42 21.59 -1.21 -16.83
CA GLN A 42 20.55 -1.08 -17.85
C GLN A 42 19.77 0.22 -17.64
N PRO A 43 19.13 0.75 -18.70
CA PRO A 43 18.33 1.95 -18.58
C PRO A 43 17.17 1.73 -17.60
N ALA A 44 17.02 2.64 -16.65
CA ALA A 44 16.01 2.54 -15.60
C ALA A 44 14.95 3.63 -15.68
N GLY A 45 15.09 4.58 -16.60
CA GLY A 45 14.15 5.69 -16.74
C GLY A 45 12.70 5.27 -16.89
N PRO A 46 12.38 4.31 -17.76
CA PRO A 46 10.99 3.87 -17.91
C PRO A 46 10.41 3.27 -16.64
N LEU A 47 11.24 2.61 -15.81
CA LEU A 47 10.77 2.04 -14.54
C LEU A 47 10.45 3.13 -13.53
N VAL A 48 11.31 4.16 -13.45
CA VAL A 48 11.04 5.31 -12.58
C VAL A 48 9.78 6.03 -13.02
N GLN A 49 9.57 6.21 -14.32
CA GLN A 49 8.36 6.82 -14.85
C GLN A 49 7.13 6.02 -14.47
N ASN A 50 7.21 4.71 -14.57
CA ASN A 50 6.11 3.83 -14.20
C ASN A 50 5.78 3.95 -12.71
N LEU A 51 6.80 4.03 -11.87
CA LEU A 51 6.61 4.27 -10.44
C LEU A 51 5.91 5.60 -10.19
N ARG A 52 6.33 6.66 -10.87
CA ARG A 52 5.70 7.97 -10.73
C ARG A 52 4.23 7.97 -11.10
N ARG A 53 3.83 7.10 -12.02
CA ARG A 53 2.43 6.97 -12.42
C ARG A 53 1.63 6.10 -11.47
N THR A 54 2.28 5.12 -10.86
CA THR A 54 1.58 4.11 -10.05
C THR A 54 1.34 4.59 -8.62
N PHE A 55 2.29 5.30 -8.03
CA PHE A 55 2.10 5.82 -6.66
C PHE A 55 0.85 6.69 -6.54
N PRO A 56 0.59 7.63 -7.44
CA PRO A 56 -0.64 8.43 -7.35
C PRO A 56 -1.92 7.60 -7.46
N VAL A 57 -1.90 6.53 -8.24
CA VAL A 57 -3.06 5.63 -8.35
C VAL A 57 -3.35 4.98 -7.00
N LEU A 58 -2.31 4.51 -6.31
CA LEU A 58 -2.46 3.93 -4.98
C LEU A 58 -2.96 4.97 -3.98
N SER A 59 -2.39 6.18 -4.01
CA SER A 59 -2.83 7.25 -3.12
C SER A 59 -4.30 7.59 -3.34
N GLU A 60 -4.72 7.70 -4.60
CA GLU A 60 -6.10 8.01 -4.93
C GLU A 60 -7.05 6.92 -4.46
N ASN A 61 -6.65 5.66 -4.58
CA ASN A 61 -7.44 4.54 -4.12
C ASN A 61 -7.68 4.60 -2.60
N LEU A 62 -6.69 5.08 -1.84
CA LEU A 62 -6.76 5.12 -0.38
C LEU A 62 -7.36 6.41 0.17
N LYS A 63 -7.40 7.46 -0.63
CA LYS A 63 -7.67 8.82 -0.15
C LYS A 63 -9.00 8.96 0.58
N GLY A 64 -10.03 8.29 0.12
CA GLY A 64 -11.36 8.45 0.68
C GLY A 64 -11.54 7.83 2.05
N GLN A 65 -10.85 6.72 2.32
CA GLN A 65 -11.05 5.97 3.55
C GLN A 65 -9.80 5.88 4.43
N PHE A 66 -8.63 6.08 3.86
CA PHE A 66 -7.36 5.94 4.58
C PHE A 66 -6.44 7.09 4.17
N GLY A 67 -6.87 8.32 4.48
CA GLY A 67 -6.17 9.51 4.02
C GLY A 67 -4.74 9.61 4.52
N MET A 68 -4.47 9.17 5.76
CA MET A 68 -3.11 9.23 6.28
C MET A 68 -2.17 8.29 5.52
N ILE A 69 -2.67 7.12 5.13
CA ILE A 69 -1.86 6.19 4.34
C ILE A 69 -1.67 6.74 2.93
N ALA A 70 -2.72 7.37 2.37
CA ALA A 70 -2.61 8.03 1.06
C ALA A 70 -1.51 9.10 1.08
N ASP A 71 -1.44 9.89 2.14
CA ASP A 71 -0.40 10.91 2.29
C ASP A 71 0.99 10.28 2.41
N GLN A 72 1.09 9.17 3.13
CA GLN A 72 2.33 8.43 3.25
C GLN A 72 2.80 7.92 1.88
N VAL A 73 1.87 7.43 1.07
CA VAL A 73 2.18 6.97 -0.29
C VAL A 73 2.78 8.12 -1.12
N MET A 74 2.18 9.30 -1.05
CA MET A 74 2.69 10.44 -1.82
C MET A 74 4.03 10.92 -1.29
N ALA A 75 4.27 10.81 0.02
CA ALA A 75 5.58 11.14 0.57
C ALA A 75 6.67 10.22 0.00
N VAL A 76 6.36 8.92 -0.11
CA VAL A 76 7.30 7.96 -0.73
C VAL A 76 7.50 8.29 -2.21
N ASN A 77 6.44 8.70 -2.90
CA ASN A 77 6.53 9.04 -4.31
C ASN A 77 7.52 10.17 -4.58
N LEU A 78 7.74 11.06 -3.62
CA LEU A 78 8.73 12.12 -3.78
C LEU A 78 10.13 11.57 -4.02
N ALA A 79 10.43 10.36 -3.54
CA ALA A 79 11.73 9.75 -3.76
C ALA A 79 12.02 9.50 -5.25
N THR A 80 10.97 9.39 -6.08
CA THR A 80 11.15 9.14 -7.51
C THR A 80 11.58 10.38 -8.27
N SER A 81 11.39 11.57 -7.70
CA SER A 81 11.67 12.83 -8.40
C SER A 81 12.80 13.62 -7.76
N ARG A 82 13.29 13.24 -6.61
CA ARG A 82 14.37 13.99 -5.97
C ARG A 82 15.71 13.55 -6.53
N GLY A 83 16.65 14.48 -6.54
CA GLY A 83 17.98 14.22 -7.08
C GLY A 83 18.88 13.47 -6.12
N ALA A 84 18.47 12.29 -5.71
CA ALA A 84 19.30 11.44 -4.87
C ALA A 84 20.06 10.45 -5.74
N SER A 85 21.12 9.84 -5.19
CA SER A 85 21.79 8.76 -5.89
C SER A 85 20.85 7.59 -6.07
N GLU A 86 21.14 6.74 -7.06
CA GLU A 86 20.30 5.57 -7.31
C GLU A 86 20.22 4.66 -6.09
N THR A 87 21.36 4.47 -5.42
CA THR A 87 21.40 3.62 -4.23
C THR A 87 20.47 4.15 -3.13
N VAL A 88 20.51 5.46 -2.90
CA VAL A 88 19.66 6.07 -1.88
C VAL A 88 18.21 5.99 -2.29
N ARG A 89 17.90 6.25 -3.56
CA ARG A 89 16.53 6.18 -4.06
C ARG A 89 15.95 4.79 -3.89
N ILE A 90 16.69 3.76 -4.25
CA ILE A 90 16.23 2.38 -4.13
C ILE A 90 15.93 2.05 -2.67
N ARG A 91 16.85 2.43 -1.77
CA ARG A 91 16.67 2.16 -0.35
C ARG A 91 15.42 2.87 0.19
N THR A 92 15.25 4.14 -0.18
CA THR A 92 14.10 4.92 0.27
C THR A 92 12.79 4.31 -0.24
N LEU A 93 12.78 3.87 -1.50
CA LEU A 93 11.59 3.23 -2.06
C LEU A 93 11.28 1.90 -1.37
N ARG A 94 12.30 1.09 -1.11
CA ARG A 94 12.10 -0.19 -0.42
C ARG A 94 11.57 0.01 0.99
N GLU A 95 12.14 0.96 1.71
CA GLU A 95 11.68 1.26 3.07
C GLU A 95 10.25 1.80 3.05
N GLY A 96 9.96 2.68 2.11
CA GLY A 96 8.63 3.25 1.97
C GLY A 96 7.57 2.20 1.66
N VAL A 97 7.86 1.30 0.73
CA VAL A 97 6.94 0.21 0.39
C VAL A 97 6.68 -0.67 1.61
N ALA A 98 7.73 -1.00 2.37
CA ALA A 98 7.57 -1.82 3.56
C ALA A 98 6.72 -1.12 4.61
N GLN A 99 6.90 0.18 4.79
CA GLN A 99 6.11 0.95 5.74
C GLN A 99 4.65 1.06 5.33
N ILE A 100 4.39 1.27 4.04
CA ILE A 100 3.01 1.31 3.53
C ILE A 100 2.35 -0.05 3.74
N LYS A 101 3.06 -1.14 3.46
CA LYS A 101 2.52 -2.48 3.68
C LYS A 101 2.14 -2.69 5.14
N GLN A 102 3.01 -2.28 6.05
CA GLN A 102 2.73 -2.38 7.47
C GLN A 102 1.51 -1.56 7.87
N ALA A 103 1.39 -0.34 7.35
CA ALA A 103 0.24 0.51 7.64
C ALA A 103 -1.06 -0.14 7.15
N LEU A 104 -1.04 -0.77 5.98
CA LEU A 104 -2.21 -1.47 5.46
C LEU A 104 -2.56 -2.69 6.31
N GLU A 105 -1.55 -3.42 6.79
CA GLU A 105 -1.79 -4.57 7.67
C GLU A 105 -2.41 -4.15 8.99
N ILE A 106 -1.95 -3.02 9.55
CA ILE A 106 -2.55 -2.45 10.75
C ILE A 106 -3.99 -2.04 10.47
N ALA A 107 -4.23 -1.44 9.30
CA ALA A 107 -5.59 -1.05 8.90
C ALA A 107 -6.52 -2.25 8.82
N VAL A 108 -6.05 -3.39 8.32
CA VAL A 108 -6.84 -4.63 8.29
C VAL A 108 -7.29 -5.00 9.70
N THR A 109 -6.37 -4.99 10.65
CA THR A 109 -6.68 -5.33 12.03
C THR A 109 -7.71 -4.36 12.61
N GLN A 110 -7.54 -3.06 12.36
CA GLN A 110 -8.47 -2.06 12.86
C GLN A 110 -9.86 -2.19 12.27
N VAL A 111 -9.95 -2.50 10.97
CA VAL A 111 -11.24 -2.71 10.32
C VAL A 111 -11.93 -3.92 10.93
N LYS A 112 -11.22 -5.01 11.13
CA LYS A 112 -11.81 -6.21 11.73
C LYS A 112 -12.30 -5.93 13.16
N ASP A 113 -11.55 -5.14 13.91
CA ASP A 113 -11.95 -4.83 15.28
C ASP A 113 -13.14 -3.90 15.35
N ARG A 114 -13.19 -2.88 14.49
CA ARG A 114 -14.22 -1.86 14.59
C ARG A 114 -15.50 -2.19 13.86
N HIS A 115 -15.43 -3.06 12.86
CA HIS A 115 -16.56 -3.36 11.99
C HIS A 115 -17.02 -4.80 12.08
N ALA A 116 -16.51 -5.56 13.04
CA ALA A 116 -16.94 -6.92 13.24
C ALA A 116 -18.42 -6.92 13.67
N VAL A 117 -19.19 -7.79 13.05
CA VAL A 117 -20.58 -7.96 13.41
C VAL A 117 -20.61 -8.82 14.67
N LYS A 118 -21.23 -8.28 15.72
CA LYS A 118 -21.33 -9.03 16.95
C LYS A 118 -22.43 -10.06 16.82
N GLU A 119 -22.14 -11.24 17.32
CA GLU A 119 -23.09 -12.31 17.23
C GLU A 119 -23.62 -12.73 18.60
N GLU A 120 -23.48 -11.86 19.55
CA GLU A 120 -23.87 -12.23 20.87
C GLU A 120 -25.35 -12.46 20.98
N SER A 121 -26.10 -11.94 20.09
CA SER A 121 -27.51 -12.15 20.17
C SER A 121 -27.90 -13.60 20.12
N ARG A 122 -26.99 -14.48 19.66
CA ARG A 122 -27.31 -15.84 19.61
C ARG A 122 -27.05 -16.52 20.86
N VAL A 123 -26.44 -15.87 21.73
CA VAL A 123 -26.01 -16.56 22.83
C VAL A 123 -27.02 -16.72 23.83
N GLU A 124 -27.80 -15.92 23.89
CA GLU A 124 -28.60 -15.98 24.85
C GLU A 124 -29.55 -16.84 24.89
N ASP A 125 -29.78 -17.32 24.19
CA ASP A 125 -30.75 -18.19 24.28
C ASP A 125 -30.73 -19.15 25.01
#